data_1c579f49f3b8622f973550fd752045fc
#
_entry.id   1c579f49f3b8622f973550fd752045fc
#
_cell.length_a   1.000
_cell.length_b   1.000
_cell.length_c   1.000
_cell.angle_alpha   90.00
_cell.angle_beta   90.00
_cell.angle_gamma   90.00
#
_symmetry.space_group_name_H-M   'P 1'
#
loop_
_entity.id
_entity.type
_entity.pdbx_description
1 polymer ?
#
loop_
_entity_poly.entity_id
_entity_poly.type
_entity_poly.pdbx_seq_one_letter_code
_entity_poly.pdbx_strand_id
1 'polypeptide(L)'
;MKTFITKHKKGIKRMLIGCGIVAALGAAVIFGMDAYVVHYAKGYVYETGQENSMPKADCILVLGAGMKPNGEPSLMLRDRLNRAIELYRAGVSDRFLLTGDHGRKGYNEVQGMKDYIMANLDIPEDKIFMDHAGFSTYESMYRARDIFEVHNPVVVTQKYHAYRAVYAARKLGLDA
;
A
#
# COMPACT_ATOMS: atom_id res chain seq x y z
N MET A 1 -53.71 18.32 -23.31
CA MET A 1 -52.85 17.11 -23.27
C MET A 1 -51.41 17.36 -23.74
N LYS A 2 -51.15 18.07 -24.84
CA LYS A 2 -49.81 18.40 -25.36
C LYS A 2 -48.92 19.20 -24.38
N THR A 3 -49.51 20.18 -23.65
CA THR A 3 -48.77 21.05 -22.70
C THR A 3 -48.29 20.32 -21.44
N PHE A 4 -48.98 19.30 -20.98
CA PHE A 4 -48.59 18.49 -19.81
C PHE A 4 -47.37 17.60 -20.14
N ILE A 5 -47.35 17.00 -21.33
CA ILE A 5 -46.26 16.15 -21.82
C ILE A 5 -44.95 16.94 -22.01
N THR A 6 -45.05 18.19 -22.52
CA THR A 6 -43.87 19.06 -22.71
C THR A 6 -43.28 19.56 -21.39
N LYS A 7 -44.12 19.83 -20.37
CA LYS A 7 -43.67 20.25 -19.04
C LYS A 7 -42.92 19.10 -18.32
N HIS A 8 -43.41 17.86 -18.46
CA HIS A 8 -42.76 16.67 -17.90
C HIS A 8 -41.39 16.37 -18.55
N LYS A 9 -41.33 16.49 -19.90
CA LYS A 9 -40.05 16.32 -20.63
C LYS A 9 -38.99 17.35 -20.22
N LYS A 10 -39.41 18.64 -20.00
CA LYS A 10 -38.49 19.68 -19.50
C LYS A 10 -38.01 19.39 -18.07
N GLY A 11 -38.87 18.86 -17.19
CA GLY A 11 -38.51 18.45 -15.83
C GLY A 11 -37.48 17.33 -15.83
N ILE A 12 -37.72 16.27 -16.61
CA ILE A 12 -36.78 15.13 -16.77
C ILE A 12 -35.44 15.60 -17.32
N LYS A 13 -35.45 16.47 -18.36
CA LYS A 13 -34.18 17.01 -18.91
C LYS A 13 -33.38 17.80 -17.88
N ARG A 14 -34.01 18.63 -17.05
CA ARG A 14 -33.34 19.38 -15.97
C ARG A 14 -32.77 18.44 -14.91
N MET A 15 -33.51 17.39 -14.54
CA MET A 15 -33.05 16.37 -13.60
C MET A 15 -31.81 15.63 -14.14
N LEU A 16 -31.84 15.19 -15.41
CA LEU A 16 -30.70 14.53 -16.05
C LEU A 16 -29.47 15.43 -16.12
N ILE A 17 -29.65 16.72 -16.43
CA ILE A 17 -28.55 17.69 -16.41
C ILE A 17 -27.98 17.83 -14.98
N GLY A 18 -28.84 17.94 -13.96
CA GLY A 18 -28.42 18.00 -12.56
C GLY A 18 -27.64 16.78 -12.14
N CYS A 19 -28.12 15.57 -12.46
CA CYS A 19 -27.39 14.31 -12.20
C CYS A 19 -26.04 14.28 -12.93
N GLY A 20 -25.97 14.73 -14.17
CA GLY A 20 -24.72 14.84 -14.94
C GLY A 20 -23.71 15.78 -14.30
N ILE A 21 -24.16 16.93 -13.80
CA ILE A 21 -23.28 17.88 -13.08
C ILE A 21 -22.74 17.26 -11.79
N VAL A 22 -23.60 16.62 -10.99
CA VAL A 22 -23.17 15.95 -9.73
C VAL A 22 -22.17 14.85 -10.03
N ALA A 23 -22.42 14.03 -11.05
CA ALA A 23 -21.48 12.99 -11.47
C ALA A 23 -20.13 13.55 -11.93
N ALA A 24 -20.15 14.64 -12.72
CA ALA A 24 -18.93 15.31 -13.17
C ALA A 24 -18.13 15.92 -12.01
N LEU A 25 -18.79 16.55 -11.04
CA LEU A 25 -18.14 17.06 -9.83
C LEU A 25 -17.56 15.93 -8.98
N GLY A 26 -18.29 14.84 -8.80
CA GLY A 26 -17.78 13.64 -8.10
C GLY A 26 -16.53 13.07 -8.78
N ALA A 27 -16.55 12.93 -10.09
CA ALA A 27 -15.39 12.49 -10.86
C ALA A 27 -14.21 13.45 -10.72
N ALA A 28 -14.45 14.76 -10.79
CA ALA A 28 -13.40 15.77 -10.62
C ALA A 28 -12.74 15.70 -9.24
N VAL A 29 -13.50 15.44 -8.18
CA VAL A 29 -12.97 15.26 -6.82
C VAL A 29 -12.11 14.01 -6.76
N ILE A 30 -12.58 12.86 -7.29
CA ILE A 30 -11.84 11.58 -7.25
C ILE A 30 -10.51 11.72 -8.00
N PHE A 31 -10.54 12.20 -9.24
CA PHE A 31 -9.31 12.35 -10.04
C PHE A 31 -8.39 13.44 -9.48
N GLY A 32 -8.94 14.51 -8.92
CA GLY A 32 -8.17 15.57 -8.28
C GLY A 32 -7.44 15.06 -7.02
N MET A 33 -8.10 14.23 -6.21
CA MET A 33 -7.46 13.60 -5.03
C MET A 33 -6.38 12.60 -5.46
N ASP A 34 -6.64 11.77 -6.47
CA ASP A 34 -5.65 10.82 -6.99
C ASP A 34 -4.40 11.56 -7.51
N ALA A 35 -4.60 12.58 -8.36
CA ALA A 35 -3.52 13.42 -8.86
C ALA A 35 -2.73 14.10 -7.74
N TYR A 36 -3.40 14.56 -6.69
CA TYR A 36 -2.76 15.15 -5.51
C TYR A 36 -1.87 14.13 -4.78
N VAL A 37 -2.37 12.91 -4.52
CA VAL A 37 -1.61 11.84 -3.86
C VAL A 37 -0.38 11.45 -4.68
N VAL A 38 -0.56 11.27 -5.99
CA VAL A 38 0.56 10.93 -6.90
C VAL A 38 1.59 12.05 -6.93
N HIS A 39 1.17 13.30 -7.06
CA HIS A 39 2.06 14.46 -7.08
C HIS A 39 2.86 14.58 -5.77
N TYR A 40 2.20 14.41 -4.63
CA TYR A 40 2.82 14.47 -3.30
C TYR A 40 3.89 13.38 -3.11
N ALA A 41 3.61 12.15 -3.55
CA ALA A 41 4.47 10.99 -3.29
C ALA A 41 5.52 10.74 -4.38
N LYS A 42 5.43 11.40 -5.53
CA LYS A 42 6.26 11.12 -6.73
C LYS A 42 7.78 11.18 -6.45
N GLY A 43 8.23 12.07 -5.59
CA GLY A 43 9.65 12.25 -5.26
C GLY A 43 10.21 11.17 -4.32
N TYR A 44 9.36 10.31 -3.77
CA TYR A 44 9.70 9.30 -2.75
C TYR A 44 9.46 7.86 -3.22
N VAL A 45 9.02 7.68 -4.46
CA VAL A 45 8.79 6.35 -5.04
C VAL A 45 9.95 5.99 -5.95
N TYR A 46 10.62 4.90 -5.61
CA TYR A 46 11.76 4.35 -6.37
C TYR A 46 11.32 3.14 -7.18
N GLU A 47 11.89 3.00 -8.37
CA GLU A 47 11.67 1.84 -9.23
C GLU A 47 12.80 0.81 -9.07
N THR A 48 12.60 -0.38 -9.61
CA THR A 48 13.64 -1.43 -9.65
C THR A 48 14.88 -0.91 -10.39
N GLY A 49 16.06 -1.20 -9.84
CA GLY A 49 17.34 -0.70 -10.38
C GLY A 49 17.82 0.62 -9.76
N GLN A 50 17.05 1.21 -8.84
CA GLN A 50 17.41 2.45 -8.16
C GLN A 50 17.89 2.25 -6.70
N GLU A 51 18.19 1.01 -6.30
CA GLU A 51 18.53 0.64 -4.93
C GLU A 51 19.71 1.43 -4.36
N ASN A 52 20.72 1.66 -5.20
CA ASN A 52 21.94 2.38 -4.82
C ASN A 52 21.72 3.89 -4.60
N SER A 53 20.60 4.44 -5.10
CA SER A 53 20.21 5.84 -4.92
C SER A 53 19.27 6.04 -3.73
N MET A 54 18.79 4.96 -3.13
CA MET A 54 17.89 5.03 -1.96
C MET A 54 18.65 5.39 -0.69
N PRO A 55 18.07 6.21 0.18
CA PRO A 55 18.63 6.46 1.50
C PRO A 55 18.63 5.16 2.33
N LYS A 56 19.51 5.10 3.34
CA LYS A 56 19.45 4.04 4.36
C LYS A 56 18.14 4.17 5.13
N ALA A 57 17.55 3.03 5.45
CA ALA A 57 16.26 2.95 6.14
C ALA A 57 16.37 2.18 7.46
N ASP A 58 15.47 2.49 8.40
CA ASP A 58 15.36 1.76 9.68
C ASP A 58 14.96 0.32 9.45
N CYS A 59 14.05 0.08 8.49
CA CYS A 59 13.62 -1.25 8.10
C CYS A 59 13.09 -1.29 6.66
N ILE A 60 13.04 -2.50 6.12
CA ILE A 60 12.31 -2.82 4.90
C ILE A 60 10.91 -3.27 5.33
N LEU A 61 9.92 -2.39 5.19
CA LEU A 61 8.53 -2.65 5.54
C LEU A 61 7.81 -3.30 4.37
N VAL A 62 7.41 -4.56 4.52
CA VAL A 62 6.74 -5.33 3.47
C VAL A 62 5.25 -5.44 3.79
N LEU A 63 4.41 -4.87 2.91
CA LEU A 63 2.97 -4.98 3.04
C LEU A 63 2.46 -6.34 2.55
N GLY A 64 1.55 -6.96 3.29
CA GLY A 64 0.88 -8.20 2.90
C GLY A 64 0.08 -8.08 1.60
N ALA A 65 -0.07 -9.18 0.88
CA ALA A 65 -0.85 -9.28 -0.37
C ALA A 65 -1.49 -10.68 -0.55
N GLY A 66 -1.65 -11.40 0.55
CA GLY A 66 -2.35 -12.67 0.62
C GLY A 66 -1.48 -13.90 0.42
N MET A 67 -1.92 -14.99 1.06
CA MET A 67 -1.38 -16.34 0.91
C MET A 67 -2.32 -17.20 0.07
N LYS A 68 -1.75 -18.14 -0.67
CA LYS A 68 -2.53 -19.20 -1.36
C LYS A 68 -3.05 -20.24 -0.36
N PRO A 69 -4.08 -21.02 -0.72
CA PRO A 69 -4.59 -22.10 0.14
C PRO A 69 -3.56 -23.18 0.51
N ASN A 70 -2.51 -23.35 -0.29
CA ASN A 70 -1.40 -24.27 -0.04
C ASN A 70 -0.33 -23.73 0.92
N GLY A 71 -0.52 -22.53 1.49
CA GLY A 71 0.41 -21.92 2.41
C GLY A 71 1.57 -21.17 1.75
N GLU A 72 1.63 -21.10 0.42
CA GLU A 72 2.61 -20.28 -0.29
C GLU A 72 2.16 -18.82 -0.42
N PRO A 73 3.09 -17.86 -0.50
CA PRO A 73 2.76 -16.49 -0.86
C PRO A 73 2.03 -16.40 -2.22
N SER A 74 1.02 -15.53 -2.32
CA SER A 74 0.43 -15.16 -3.61
C SER A 74 1.52 -14.66 -4.57
N LEU A 75 1.26 -14.64 -5.88
CA LEU A 75 2.23 -14.09 -6.83
C LEU A 75 2.62 -12.66 -6.47
N MET A 76 1.64 -11.86 -6.10
CA MET A 76 1.83 -10.47 -5.70
C MET A 76 2.68 -10.34 -4.42
N LEU A 77 2.43 -11.18 -3.41
CA LEU A 77 3.21 -11.18 -2.18
C LEU A 77 4.64 -11.66 -2.44
N ARG A 78 4.80 -12.68 -3.27
CA ARG A 78 6.11 -13.21 -3.64
C ARG A 78 6.98 -12.16 -4.34
N ASP A 79 6.39 -11.34 -5.23
CA ASP A 79 7.10 -10.25 -5.89
C ASP A 79 7.58 -9.20 -4.88
N ARG A 80 6.75 -8.86 -3.87
CA ARG A 80 7.15 -7.97 -2.77
C ARG A 80 8.30 -8.56 -1.95
N LEU A 81 8.21 -9.83 -1.58
CA LEU A 81 9.24 -10.50 -0.79
C LEU A 81 10.57 -10.57 -1.54
N ASN A 82 10.56 -10.92 -2.83
CA ASN A 82 11.75 -10.89 -3.68
C ASN A 82 12.37 -9.50 -3.73
N ARG A 83 11.53 -8.47 -3.94
CA ARG A 83 11.99 -7.08 -3.94
C ARG A 83 12.60 -6.66 -2.60
N ALA A 84 12.00 -7.08 -1.51
CA ALA A 84 12.51 -6.82 -0.16
C ALA A 84 13.89 -7.48 0.07
N ILE A 85 14.09 -8.71 -0.40
CA ILE A 85 15.37 -9.42 -0.35
C ILE A 85 16.43 -8.68 -1.19
N GLU A 86 16.09 -8.16 -2.37
CA GLU A 86 17.00 -7.35 -3.19
C GLU A 86 17.45 -6.09 -2.45
N LEU A 87 16.53 -5.38 -1.80
CA LEU A 87 16.83 -4.18 -1.01
C LEU A 87 17.74 -4.48 0.20
N TYR A 88 17.52 -5.62 0.86
CA TYR A 88 18.39 -6.08 1.94
C TYR A 88 19.81 -6.35 1.41
N ARG A 89 19.94 -7.08 0.29
CA ARG A 89 21.24 -7.38 -0.34
C ARG A 89 21.96 -6.12 -0.82
N ALA A 90 21.21 -5.10 -1.27
CA ALA A 90 21.73 -3.77 -1.60
C ALA A 90 22.12 -2.96 -0.35
N GLY A 91 21.83 -3.48 0.85
CA GLY A 91 22.17 -2.85 2.12
C GLY A 91 21.34 -1.60 2.40
N VAL A 92 20.11 -1.50 1.91
CA VAL A 92 19.19 -0.39 2.20
C VAL A 92 18.79 -0.40 3.68
N SER A 93 18.57 -1.60 4.26
CA SER A 93 18.41 -1.82 5.69
C SER A 93 18.89 -3.23 6.07
N ASP A 94 19.19 -3.45 7.35
CA ASP A 94 19.62 -4.74 7.92
C ASP A 94 18.46 -5.52 8.58
N ARG A 95 17.23 -5.05 8.47
CA ARG A 95 16.05 -5.65 9.12
C ARG A 95 14.77 -5.49 8.32
N PHE A 96 13.83 -6.40 8.58
CA PHE A 96 12.50 -6.39 7.98
C PHE A 96 11.42 -6.09 9.01
N LEU A 97 10.37 -5.38 8.60
CA LEU A 97 9.09 -5.32 9.28
C LEU A 97 8.02 -5.89 8.33
N LEU A 98 7.53 -7.08 8.64
CA LEU A 98 6.51 -7.77 7.86
C LEU A 98 5.14 -7.46 8.46
N THR A 99 4.24 -6.84 7.71
CA THR A 99 2.93 -6.45 8.20
C THR A 99 1.84 -7.05 7.32
N GLY A 100 0.85 -7.69 7.94
CA GLY A 100 -0.19 -8.41 7.23
C GLY A 100 -1.32 -8.92 8.12
N ASP A 101 -2.24 -9.69 7.53
CA ASP A 101 -3.43 -10.22 8.19
C ASP A 101 -3.14 -11.52 8.95
N HIS A 102 -3.55 -11.56 10.21
CA HIS A 102 -3.64 -12.77 11.03
C HIS A 102 -5.02 -12.87 11.73
N GLY A 103 -6.04 -12.25 11.16
CA GLY A 103 -7.37 -12.16 11.77
C GLY A 103 -8.23 -13.42 11.63
N ARG A 104 -7.76 -14.49 10.96
CA ARG A 104 -8.52 -15.72 10.71
C ARG A 104 -7.81 -16.95 11.28
N LYS A 105 -8.59 -17.86 11.86
CA LYS A 105 -8.06 -19.15 12.35
C LYS A 105 -7.43 -19.94 11.19
N GLY A 106 -6.17 -20.33 11.35
CA GLY A 106 -5.42 -21.07 10.32
C GLY A 106 -4.85 -20.23 9.19
N TYR A 107 -4.95 -18.89 9.25
CA TYR A 107 -4.34 -17.99 8.30
C TYR A 107 -3.35 -17.07 9.01
N ASN A 108 -2.08 -17.19 8.68
CA ASN A 108 -1.01 -16.36 9.22
C ASN A 108 -0.09 -15.92 8.08
N GLU A 109 -0.44 -14.79 7.47
CA GLU A 109 0.30 -14.25 6.33
C GLU A 109 1.74 -13.87 6.71
N VAL A 110 1.90 -13.26 7.87
CA VAL A 110 3.17 -12.72 8.34
C VAL A 110 4.18 -13.85 8.62
N GLN A 111 3.71 -14.99 9.15
CA GLN A 111 4.55 -16.16 9.31
C GLN A 111 5.02 -16.71 7.96
N GLY A 112 4.11 -16.82 6.98
CA GLY A 112 4.47 -17.24 5.63
C GLY A 112 5.46 -16.30 4.94
N MET A 113 5.36 -14.99 5.20
CA MET A 113 6.34 -14.01 4.72
C MET A 113 7.71 -14.24 5.33
N LYS A 114 7.78 -14.46 6.65
CA LYS A 114 9.02 -14.77 7.38
C LYS A 114 9.66 -16.05 6.87
N ASP A 115 8.88 -17.12 6.77
CA ASP A 115 9.37 -18.42 6.29
C ASP A 115 9.95 -18.29 4.88
N TYR A 116 9.29 -17.52 4.00
CA TYR A 116 9.79 -17.25 2.66
C TYR A 116 11.13 -16.50 2.66
N ILE A 117 11.26 -15.46 3.47
CA ILE A 117 12.52 -14.69 3.56
C ILE A 117 13.64 -15.58 4.09
N MET A 118 13.42 -16.32 5.16
CA MET A 118 14.44 -17.20 5.76
C MET A 118 14.85 -18.36 4.83
N ALA A 119 13.95 -18.83 3.96
CA ALA A 119 14.26 -19.84 2.95
C ALA A 119 15.12 -19.31 1.79
N ASN A 120 15.14 -18.00 1.54
CA ASN A 120 15.81 -17.36 0.39
C ASN A 120 16.95 -16.41 0.77
N LEU A 121 17.16 -16.19 2.06
CA LEU A 121 18.13 -15.25 2.58
C LEU A 121 18.70 -15.76 3.89
N ASP A 122 20.03 -15.77 4.01
CA ASP A 122 20.71 -16.03 5.28
C ASP A 122 20.66 -14.75 6.13
N ILE A 123 19.72 -14.71 7.07
CA ILE A 123 19.46 -13.58 7.97
C ILE A 123 19.15 -14.08 9.37
N PRO A 124 19.69 -13.46 10.42
CA PRO A 124 19.30 -13.76 11.80
C PRO A 124 17.81 -13.52 12.04
N GLU A 125 17.17 -14.40 12.78
CA GLU A 125 15.72 -14.34 13.03
C GLU A 125 15.30 -13.07 13.78
N ASP A 126 16.15 -12.54 14.64
CA ASP A 126 15.96 -11.31 15.41
C ASP A 126 15.97 -10.04 14.55
N LYS A 127 16.29 -10.14 13.25
CA LYS A 127 16.20 -9.06 12.26
C LYS A 127 14.88 -9.03 11.51
N ILE A 128 13.96 -9.97 11.80
CA ILE A 128 12.65 -10.05 11.14
C ILE A 128 11.54 -9.80 12.17
N PHE A 129 10.96 -8.63 12.12
CA PHE A 129 9.84 -8.22 12.97
C PHE A 129 8.51 -8.52 12.28
N MET A 130 7.54 -8.99 13.05
CA MET A 130 6.22 -9.43 12.54
C MET A 130 5.10 -8.60 13.14
N ASP A 131 4.37 -7.87 12.29
CA ASP A 131 3.14 -7.17 12.66
C ASP A 131 1.91 -7.95 12.20
N HIS A 132 1.29 -8.65 13.13
CA HIS A 132 0.11 -9.51 12.88
C HIS A 132 -1.22 -8.75 12.80
N ALA A 133 -1.22 -7.43 12.90
CA ALA A 133 -2.43 -6.60 12.95
C ALA A 133 -2.41 -5.45 11.94
N GLY A 134 -1.67 -5.59 10.86
CA GLY A 134 -1.65 -4.66 9.74
C GLY A 134 -2.77 -4.95 8.73
N PHE A 135 -4.04 -4.79 9.13
CA PHE A 135 -5.20 -5.11 8.29
C PHE A 135 -5.46 -4.11 7.17
N SER A 136 -4.84 -2.94 7.24
CA SER A 136 -4.89 -1.92 6.21
C SER A 136 -3.56 -1.19 6.09
N THR A 137 -3.34 -0.50 4.96
CA THR A 137 -2.14 0.32 4.76
C THR A 137 -1.97 1.37 5.85
N TYR A 138 -3.07 2.01 6.27
CA TYR A 138 -3.04 3.01 7.33
C TYR A 138 -2.61 2.40 8.67
N GLU A 139 -3.20 1.26 9.06
CA GLU A 139 -2.84 0.55 10.30
C GLU A 139 -1.40 0.08 10.27
N SER A 140 -0.93 -0.49 9.14
CA SER A 140 0.47 -0.90 8.98
C SER A 140 1.44 0.26 9.23
N MET A 141 1.18 1.45 8.66
CA MET A 141 2.03 2.62 8.86
C MET A 141 1.93 3.18 10.27
N TYR A 142 0.70 3.25 10.83
CA TYR A 142 0.47 3.69 12.20
C TYR A 142 1.23 2.79 13.19
N ARG A 143 1.12 1.46 13.03
CA ARG A 143 1.77 0.48 13.89
C ARG A 143 3.28 0.45 13.71
N ALA A 144 3.78 0.64 12.48
CA ALA A 144 5.21 0.79 12.23
C ALA A 144 5.79 1.94 13.07
N ARG A 145 5.12 3.10 13.10
CA ARG A 145 5.53 4.25 13.87
C ARG A 145 5.38 4.04 15.39
N ASP A 146 4.18 3.68 15.86
CA ASP A 146 3.81 3.77 17.27
C ASP A 146 4.11 2.49 18.08
N ILE A 147 4.22 1.34 17.40
CA ILE A 147 4.47 0.05 18.06
C ILE A 147 5.89 -0.43 17.82
N PHE A 148 6.39 -0.28 16.57
CA PHE A 148 7.73 -0.73 16.20
C PHE A 148 8.77 0.40 16.21
N GLU A 149 8.36 1.63 16.55
CA GLU A 149 9.21 2.82 16.70
C GLU A 149 10.06 3.10 15.44
N VAL A 150 9.51 2.79 14.27
CA VAL A 150 10.12 3.06 12.97
C VAL A 150 9.91 4.52 12.61
N HIS A 151 10.96 5.18 12.12
CA HIS A 151 10.91 6.58 11.68
C HIS A 151 11.11 6.72 10.18
N ASN A 152 11.98 5.89 9.60
CA ASN A 152 12.38 5.96 8.19
C ASN A 152 12.28 4.56 7.55
N PRO A 153 11.09 4.06 7.18
CA PRO A 153 10.94 2.79 6.49
C PRO A 153 11.10 2.92 4.98
N VAL A 154 11.65 1.89 4.34
CA VAL A 154 11.42 1.66 2.91
C VAL A 154 10.22 0.72 2.75
N VAL A 155 9.15 1.22 2.14
CA VAL A 155 7.89 0.48 1.97
C VAL A 155 7.88 -0.30 0.67
N VAL A 156 7.73 -1.62 0.76
CA VAL A 156 7.69 -2.52 -0.41
C VAL A 156 6.25 -2.89 -0.75
N THR A 157 5.83 -2.49 -1.94
CA THR A 157 4.50 -2.78 -2.48
C THR A 157 4.48 -2.64 -4.01
N GLN A 158 3.35 -2.95 -4.67
CA GLN A 158 3.23 -2.76 -6.11
C GLN A 158 3.14 -1.28 -6.52
N LYS A 159 3.59 -0.96 -7.72
CA LYS A 159 3.65 0.41 -8.27
C LYS A 159 2.31 1.17 -8.14
N TYR A 160 1.18 0.52 -8.48
CA TYR A 160 -0.15 1.16 -8.39
C TYR A 160 -0.55 1.52 -6.96
N HIS A 161 0.05 0.90 -5.95
CA HIS A 161 -0.22 1.12 -4.54
C HIS A 161 0.84 2.01 -3.87
N ALA A 162 2.05 2.11 -4.43
CA ALA A 162 3.20 2.77 -3.81
C ALA A 162 2.91 4.23 -3.45
N TYR A 163 2.33 5.01 -4.36
CA TYR A 163 2.00 6.41 -4.10
C TYR A 163 1.06 6.59 -2.90
N ARG A 164 0.04 5.72 -2.77
CA ARG A 164 -0.90 5.75 -1.64
C ARG A 164 -0.23 5.32 -0.33
N ALA A 165 0.63 4.31 -0.37
CA ALA A 165 1.36 3.82 0.79
C ALA A 165 2.33 4.89 1.33
N VAL A 166 3.14 5.49 0.45
CA VAL A 166 4.05 6.59 0.80
C VAL A 166 3.29 7.81 1.31
N TYR A 167 2.19 8.20 0.65
CA TYR A 167 1.34 9.30 1.12
C TYR A 167 0.83 9.04 2.55
N ALA A 168 0.31 7.86 2.83
CA ALA A 168 -0.18 7.49 4.16
C ALA A 168 0.95 7.51 5.20
N ALA A 169 2.10 6.93 4.89
CA ALA A 169 3.27 6.90 5.76
C ALA A 169 3.72 8.31 6.14
N ARG A 170 3.93 9.17 5.14
CA ARG A 170 4.39 10.55 5.35
C ARG A 170 3.37 11.43 6.09
N LYS A 171 2.06 11.23 5.85
CA LYS A 171 0.99 11.92 6.61
C LYS A 171 0.91 11.47 8.06
N LEU A 172 1.38 10.28 8.37
CA LEU A 172 1.55 9.79 9.74
C LEU A 172 2.90 10.21 10.37
N GLY A 173 3.78 10.91 9.65
CA GLY A 173 5.04 11.40 10.17
C GLY A 173 6.23 10.44 9.98
N LEU A 174 6.07 9.36 9.21
CA LEU A 174 7.18 8.52 8.78
C LEU A 174 7.93 9.21 7.61
N ASP A 175 9.23 9.09 7.56
CA ASP A 175 10.07 9.59 6.45
C ASP A 175 10.28 8.47 5.41
N ALA A 176 9.18 8.05 4.80
CA ALA A 176 9.13 6.97 3.83
C ALA A 176 9.29 7.48 2.40
#